data_ae0277ae89979806ba69b816230ade6b
#
_entry.id   ae0277ae89979806ba69b816230ade6b
#
_cell.length_a   1.000
_cell.length_b   1.000
_cell.length_c   1.000
_cell.angle_alpha   90.00
_cell.angle_beta   90.00
_cell.angle_gamma   90.00
#
_symmetry.space_group_name_H-M   'P 1'
#
loop_
_entity.id
_entity.type
_entity.pdbx_description
1 polymer ?
#
loop_
_entity_poly.entity_id
_entity_poly.type
_entity_poly.pdbx_seq_one_letter_code
_entity_poly.pdbx_strand_id
1 'polypeptide(L)'
;MEKLWRRMSVKSNTKKRAGSTQRELDTKIQFMEGLVRRDPDYVDALQLLGDHYTQRGLYNEGLKVDERLARLEPKSPLVFYNLACSYSLTDQFDRAVLALEKAIQLGYSDFKWLVKDPDLKKLRAHPAFSEIKNHIRAMKSKPR
;
A
#
# COMPACT_ATOMS: atom_id res chain seq x y z
N MET A 1 3.61 15.46 6.09
CA MET A 1 2.54 14.49 5.76
C MET A 1 2.63 14.06 4.31
N GLU A 2 2.54 15.01 3.39
CA GLU A 2 2.64 14.72 1.96
C GLU A 2 3.87 13.89 1.59
N LYS A 3 5.00 14.20 2.19
CA LYS A 3 6.25 13.52 1.87
C LYS A 3 6.24 12.04 2.23
N LEU A 4 5.59 11.69 3.33
CA LEU A 4 5.46 10.29 3.73
C LEU A 4 4.56 9.53 2.76
N TRP A 5 3.49 10.18 2.34
CA TRP A 5 2.55 9.61 1.40
C TRP A 5 3.23 9.25 0.09
N ARG A 6 4.04 10.16 -0.43
CA ARG A 6 4.78 9.92 -1.67
C ARG A 6 5.73 8.75 -1.53
N ARG A 7 6.38 8.64 -0.38
CA ARG A 7 7.31 7.56 -0.14
C ARG A 7 6.61 6.22 -0.14
N MET A 8 5.41 6.16 0.41
CA MET A 8 4.63 4.94 0.41
C MET A 8 4.15 4.58 -0.99
N SER A 9 3.86 5.58 -1.80
CA SER A 9 3.44 5.34 -3.18
C SER A 9 4.54 4.76 -4.06
N VAL A 10 5.79 4.88 -3.66
CA VAL A 10 6.91 4.32 -4.44
C VAL A 10 7.40 2.98 -3.90
N LYS A 11 6.63 2.33 -3.04
CA LYS A 11 6.95 0.98 -2.58
C LYS A 11 7.36 0.07 -3.73
N SER A 12 6.56 0.07 -4.77
CA SER A 12 6.75 -0.81 -5.91
C SER A 12 7.99 -0.47 -6.72
N ASN A 13 8.47 0.76 -6.63
CA ASN A 13 9.65 1.16 -7.37
C ASN A 13 10.95 0.74 -6.70
N THR A 14 10.87 0.23 -5.49
CA THR A 14 12.06 -0.18 -4.75
C THR A 14 12.80 -1.32 -5.43
N LYS A 15 12.11 -2.10 -6.26
CA LYS A 15 12.76 -3.13 -7.06
C LYS A 15 13.82 -2.58 -8.00
N LYS A 16 13.69 -1.33 -8.41
CA LYS A 16 14.61 -0.69 -9.33
C LYS A 16 15.81 -0.06 -8.63
N ARG A 17 15.76 0.02 -7.32
CA ARG A 17 16.91 0.53 -6.58
C ARG A 17 17.94 -0.57 -6.48
N ALA A 18 18.83 -0.56 -7.44
CA ALA A 18 19.99 -1.41 -7.37
C ALA A 18 20.74 -1.05 -6.11
N GLY A 19 20.92 -1.98 -5.21
CA GLY A 19 21.79 -1.70 -4.11
C GLY A 19 21.37 -2.16 -2.74
N SER A 20 20.06 -2.27 -2.47
CA SER A 20 19.67 -2.87 -1.20
C SER A 20 19.71 -4.37 -1.35
N THR A 21 20.75 -4.99 -0.81
CA THR A 21 20.81 -6.44 -0.76
C THR A 21 19.75 -6.97 0.18
N GLN A 22 19.41 -8.25 0.06
CA GLN A 22 18.48 -8.87 0.99
C GLN A 22 18.98 -8.77 2.43
N ARG A 23 20.30 -8.87 2.62
CA ARG A 23 20.90 -8.73 3.94
C ARG A 23 20.63 -7.33 4.54
N GLU A 24 20.80 -6.30 3.71
CA GLU A 24 20.54 -4.93 4.16
C GLU A 24 19.09 -4.74 4.54
N LEU A 25 18.16 -5.28 3.74
CA LEU A 25 16.74 -5.23 4.04
C LEU A 25 16.43 -5.97 5.33
N ASP A 26 17.02 -7.15 5.53
CA ASP A 26 16.80 -7.93 6.74
C ASP A 26 17.27 -7.16 7.98
N THR A 27 18.37 -6.45 7.87
CA THR A 27 18.88 -5.60 8.96
C THR A 27 17.91 -4.46 9.26
N LYS A 28 17.41 -3.79 8.21
CA LYS A 28 16.41 -2.72 8.38
C LYS A 28 15.14 -3.23 9.00
N ILE A 29 14.68 -4.39 8.57
CA ILE A 29 13.48 -5.03 9.11
C ILE A 29 13.65 -5.30 10.59
N GLN A 30 14.77 -5.92 10.99
CA GLN A 30 15.03 -6.22 12.40
C GLN A 30 15.04 -4.94 13.25
N PHE A 31 15.64 -3.88 12.74
CA PHE A 31 15.68 -2.61 13.45
C PHE A 31 14.27 -2.04 13.64
N MET A 32 13.48 -2.01 12.56
CA MET A 32 12.12 -1.47 12.63
C MET A 32 11.21 -2.35 13.48
N GLU A 33 11.38 -3.67 13.43
CA GLU A 33 10.63 -4.58 14.31
C GLU A 33 10.93 -4.27 15.78
N GLY A 34 12.17 -3.94 16.09
CA GLY A 34 12.55 -3.54 17.46
C GLY A 34 11.83 -2.28 17.90
N LEU A 35 11.77 -1.27 17.02
CA LEU A 35 11.04 -0.04 17.33
C LEU A 35 9.55 -0.29 17.56
N VAL A 36 8.94 -1.10 16.70
CA VAL A 36 7.51 -1.41 16.79
C VAL A 36 7.20 -2.24 18.04
N ARG A 37 8.10 -3.12 18.47
CA ARG A 37 7.90 -3.85 19.71
C ARG A 37 7.83 -2.92 20.92
N ARG A 38 8.66 -1.86 20.92
CA ARG A 38 8.69 -0.89 22.02
C ARG A 38 7.49 0.05 21.98
N ASP A 39 7.08 0.41 20.77
CA ASP A 39 5.96 1.33 20.56
C ASP A 39 5.09 0.79 19.44
N PRO A 40 4.12 -0.08 19.75
CA PRO A 40 3.31 -0.74 18.73
C PRO A 40 2.44 0.20 17.89
N ASP A 41 2.21 1.41 18.34
CA ASP A 41 1.40 2.39 17.61
C ASP A 41 2.24 3.48 16.95
N TYR A 42 3.54 3.24 16.84
CA TYR A 42 4.46 4.19 16.19
C TYR A 42 4.24 4.16 14.68
N VAL A 43 3.40 5.07 14.19
CA VAL A 43 2.93 5.08 12.80
C VAL A 43 4.08 5.14 11.80
N ASP A 44 5.04 6.05 12.01
CA ASP A 44 6.16 6.19 11.06
C ASP A 44 6.98 4.92 10.95
N ALA A 45 7.22 4.26 12.07
CA ALA A 45 7.96 3.00 12.07
C ALA A 45 7.17 1.90 11.37
N LEU A 46 5.86 1.82 11.61
CA LEU A 46 5.00 0.86 10.94
C LEU A 46 5.00 1.07 9.44
N GLN A 47 4.95 2.31 8.98
CA GLN A 47 4.96 2.62 7.55
C GLN A 47 6.26 2.13 6.89
N LEU A 48 7.39 2.40 7.53
CA LEU A 48 8.68 1.95 7.01
C LEU A 48 8.80 0.43 7.03
N LEU A 49 8.34 -0.18 8.13
CA LEU A 49 8.37 -1.63 8.26
C LEU A 49 7.54 -2.31 7.17
N GLY A 50 6.33 -1.80 6.92
CA GLY A 50 5.48 -2.33 5.85
C GLY A 50 6.16 -2.25 4.49
N ASP A 51 6.82 -1.12 4.21
CA ASP A 51 7.55 -0.93 2.97
C ASP A 51 8.71 -1.94 2.84
N HIS A 52 9.47 -2.11 3.91
CA HIS A 52 10.58 -3.07 3.90
C HIS A 52 10.10 -4.52 3.72
N TYR A 53 9.01 -4.88 4.38
CA TYR A 53 8.44 -6.22 4.18
C TYR A 53 8.04 -6.44 2.72
N THR A 54 7.42 -5.45 2.09
CA THR A 54 7.02 -5.55 0.69
C THR A 54 8.24 -5.70 -0.21
N GLN A 55 9.27 -4.89 0.01
CA GLN A 55 10.52 -4.98 -0.74
C GLN A 55 11.16 -6.36 -0.61
N ARG A 56 11.08 -6.94 0.57
CA ARG A 56 11.67 -8.24 0.87
C ARG A 56 10.84 -9.39 0.34
N GLY A 57 9.62 -9.13 -0.11
CA GLY A 57 8.70 -10.16 -0.58
C GLY A 57 7.90 -10.82 0.54
N LEU A 58 7.95 -10.26 1.74
CA LEU A 58 7.21 -10.76 2.90
C LEU A 58 5.83 -10.12 2.93
N TYR A 59 4.98 -10.51 1.96
CA TYR A 59 3.71 -9.84 1.72
C TYR A 59 2.69 -10.04 2.84
N ASN A 60 2.69 -11.21 3.47
CA ASN A 60 1.76 -11.45 4.58
C ASN A 60 2.11 -10.60 5.79
N GLU A 61 3.39 -10.46 6.10
CA GLU A 61 3.84 -9.57 7.16
C GLU A 61 3.53 -8.12 6.84
N GLY A 62 3.73 -7.72 5.59
CA GLY A 62 3.37 -6.38 5.14
C GLY A 62 1.89 -6.11 5.29
N LEU A 63 1.05 -7.09 4.97
CA LEU A 63 -0.40 -6.96 5.12
C LEU A 63 -0.80 -6.71 6.58
N LYS A 64 -0.21 -7.46 7.51
CA LYS A 64 -0.51 -7.27 8.95
C LYS A 64 -0.20 -5.86 9.40
N VAL A 65 0.92 -5.32 8.94
CA VAL A 65 1.32 -3.93 9.26
C VAL A 65 0.32 -2.95 8.66
N ASP A 66 -0.05 -3.14 7.39
CA ASP A 66 -0.98 -2.24 6.72
C ASP A 66 -2.37 -2.29 7.36
N GLU A 67 -2.82 -3.46 7.81
CA GLU A 67 -4.09 -3.58 8.53
C GLU A 67 -4.04 -2.81 9.85
N ARG A 68 -2.92 -2.87 10.54
CA ARG A 68 -2.75 -2.11 11.78
C ARG A 68 -2.76 -0.60 11.51
N LEU A 69 -2.06 -0.19 10.45
CA LEU A 69 -2.07 1.23 10.05
C LEU A 69 -3.47 1.73 9.72
N ALA A 70 -4.28 0.90 9.07
CA ALA A 70 -5.65 1.28 8.75
C ALA A 70 -6.49 1.50 10.02
N ARG A 71 -6.22 0.76 11.09
CA ARG A 71 -6.88 0.97 12.37
C ARG A 71 -6.39 2.24 13.07
N LEU A 72 -5.10 2.55 12.94
CA LEU A 72 -4.51 3.72 13.58
C LEU A 72 -4.81 5.01 12.81
N GLU A 73 -4.92 4.92 11.49
CA GLU A 73 -5.11 6.07 10.62
C GLU A 73 -6.32 5.84 9.70
N PRO A 74 -7.53 5.79 10.28
CA PRO A 74 -8.73 5.39 9.51
C PRO A 74 -9.19 6.40 8.47
N LYS A 75 -8.61 7.59 8.44
CA LYS A 75 -8.98 8.62 7.46
C LYS A 75 -7.88 8.88 6.43
N SER A 76 -6.87 8.03 6.40
CA SER A 76 -5.72 8.23 5.51
C SER A 76 -5.93 7.54 4.17
N PRO A 77 -6.05 8.30 3.07
CA PRO A 77 -6.24 7.67 1.74
C PRO A 77 -5.07 6.78 1.35
N LEU A 78 -3.84 7.16 1.64
CA LEU A 78 -2.69 6.35 1.24
C LEU A 78 -2.51 5.10 2.08
N VAL A 79 -2.91 5.13 3.35
CA VAL A 79 -2.91 3.92 4.16
C VAL A 79 -3.83 2.87 3.54
N PHE A 80 -5.02 3.27 3.12
CA PHE A 80 -5.96 2.34 2.48
C PHE A 80 -5.51 1.93 1.08
N TYR A 81 -4.84 2.82 0.36
CA TYR A 81 -4.25 2.46 -0.92
C TYR A 81 -3.17 1.37 -0.73
N ASN A 82 -2.29 1.54 0.25
CA ASN A 82 -1.26 0.55 0.53
C ASN A 82 -1.85 -0.77 1.03
N LEU A 83 -2.92 -0.69 1.82
CA LEU A 83 -3.64 -1.89 2.25
C LEU A 83 -4.19 -2.65 1.05
N ALA A 84 -4.76 -1.93 0.08
CA ALA A 84 -5.24 -2.54 -1.15
C ALA A 84 -4.12 -3.25 -1.91
N CYS A 85 -2.95 -2.62 -1.98
CA CYS A 85 -1.77 -3.24 -2.60
C CYS A 85 -1.39 -4.55 -1.89
N SER A 86 -1.39 -4.55 -0.56
CA SER A 86 -1.06 -5.74 0.21
C SER A 86 -2.10 -6.84 0.03
N TYR A 87 -3.38 -6.50 -0.04
CA TYR A 87 -4.41 -7.47 -0.35
C TYR A 87 -4.22 -8.05 -1.76
N SER A 88 -3.89 -7.21 -2.73
CA SER A 88 -3.63 -7.66 -4.10
C SER A 88 -2.45 -8.64 -4.15
N LEU A 89 -1.36 -8.31 -3.44
CA LEU A 89 -0.16 -9.15 -3.41
C LEU A 89 -0.38 -10.48 -2.70
N THR A 90 -1.40 -10.57 -1.85
CA THR A 90 -1.76 -11.80 -1.15
C THR A 90 -3.00 -12.48 -1.75
N ASP A 91 -3.36 -12.09 -2.97
CA ASP A 91 -4.46 -12.66 -3.75
C ASP A 91 -5.84 -12.55 -3.09
N GLN A 92 -6.04 -11.51 -2.29
CA GLN A 92 -7.32 -11.21 -1.66
C GLN A 92 -8.01 -10.08 -2.42
N PHE A 93 -8.49 -10.38 -3.62
CA PHE A 93 -8.92 -9.36 -4.57
C PHE A 93 -10.19 -8.62 -4.16
N ASP A 94 -11.16 -9.30 -3.55
CA ASP A 94 -12.37 -8.62 -3.11
C ASP A 94 -12.06 -7.60 -2.01
N ARG A 95 -11.18 -7.96 -1.08
CA ARG A 95 -10.75 -7.05 -0.03
C ARG A 95 -9.91 -5.91 -0.59
N ALA A 96 -9.10 -6.22 -1.62
CA ALA A 96 -8.31 -5.20 -2.28
C ALA A 96 -9.20 -4.12 -2.91
N VAL A 97 -10.29 -4.54 -3.56
CA VAL A 97 -11.25 -3.61 -4.16
C VAL A 97 -11.88 -2.74 -3.09
N LEU A 98 -12.34 -3.34 -1.99
CA LEU A 98 -12.95 -2.57 -0.90
C LEU A 98 -11.99 -1.54 -0.31
N ALA A 99 -10.73 -1.94 -0.10
CA ALA A 99 -9.72 -1.02 0.42
C ALA A 99 -9.44 0.11 -0.57
N LEU A 100 -9.39 -0.22 -1.86
CA LEU A 100 -9.14 0.76 -2.90
C LEU A 100 -10.28 1.76 -3.02
N GLU A 101 -11.52 1.27 -2.95
CA GLU A 101 -12.69 2.15 -2.93
C GLU A 101 -12.66 3.08 -1.73
N LYS A 102 -12.27 2.55 -0.58
CA LYS A 102 -12.13 3.37 0.62
C LYS A 102 -11.08 4.46 0.43
N ALA A 103 -9.94 4.10 -0.17
CA ALA A 103 -8.89 5.07 -0.45
C ALA A 103 -9.42 6.21 -1.35
N ILE A 104 -10.16 5.85 -2.39
CA ILE A 104 -10.74 6.83 -3.31
C ILE A 104 -11.75 7.72 -2.59
N GLN A 105 -12.62 7.14 -1.77
CA GLN A 105 -13.58 7.91 -0.97
C GLN A 105 -12.88 8.90 -0.04
N LEU A 106 -11.72 8.53 0.47
CA LEU A 106 -10.95 9.39 1.37
C LEU A 106 -10.11 10.43 0.63
N GLY A 107 -10.11 10.40 -0.71
CA GLY A 107 -9.45 11.42 -1.50
C GLY A 107 -8.25 10.97 -2.32
N TYR A 108 -7.97 9.66 -2.37
CA TYR A 108 -6.91 9.17 -3.23
C TYR A 108 -7.24 9.50 -4.69
N SER A 109 -6.34 10.17 -5.38
CA SER A 109 -6.61 10.67 -6.72
C SER A 109 -5.51 10.39 -7.74
N ASP A 110 -4.44 9.70 -7.36
CA ASP A 110 -3.36 9.41 -8.32
C ASP A 110 -3.71 8.19 -9.17
N PHE A 111 -4.70 8.37 -10.04
CA PHE A 111 -5.19 7.29 -10.91
C PHE A 111 -4.18 6.92 -11.99
N LYS A 112 -3.31 7.85 -12.36
CA LYS A 112 -2.24 7.53 -13.32
C LYS A 112 -1.30 6.48 -12.75
N TRP A 113 -1.00 6.58 -11.47
CA TRP A 113 -0.16 5.59 -10.81
C TRP A 113 -0.93 4.29 -10.59
N LEU A 114 -2.17 4.38 -10.14
CA LEU A 114 -3.01 3.21 -9.83
C LEU A 114 -3.07 2.23 -11.01
N VAL A 115 -3.21 2.75 -12.23
CA VAL A 115 -3.38 1.89 -13.41
C VAL A 115 -2.08 1.25 -13.89
N LYS A 116 -0.94 1.60 -13.30
CA LYS A 116 0.34 1.01 -13.66
C LYS A 116 1.16 0.52 -12.47
N ASP A 117 0.64 0.65 -11.26
CA ASP A 117 1.34 0.19 -10.06
C ASP A 117 1.56 -1.33 -10.14
N PRO A 118 2.82 -1.80 -10.11
CA PRO A 118 3.10 -3.23 -10.16
C PRO A 118 2.45 -4.04 -9.05
N ASP A 119 2.24 -3.45 -7.88
CA ASP A 119 1.63 -4.15 -6.74
C ASP A 119 0.15 -4.44 -6.98
N LEU A 120 -0.49 -3.72 -7.90
CA LEU A 120 -1.89 -3.94 -8.27
C LEU A 120 -2.05 -4.73 -9.56
N LYS A 121 -0.96 -5.24 -10.14
CA LYS A 121 -1.00 -5.92 -11.42
C LYS A 121 -1.98 -7.10 -11.43
N LYS A 122 -1.93 -7.95 -10.42
CA LYS A 122 -2.83 -9.09 -10.32
C LYS A 122 -4.28 -8.66 -10.17
N LEU A 123 -4.52 -7.63 -9.35
CA LEU A 123 -5.87 -7.10 -9.18
C LEU A 123 -6.42 -6.55 -10.49
N ARG A 124 -5.60 -5.80 -11.24
CA ARG A 124 -6.05 -5.25 -12.52
C ARG A 124 -6.45 -6.33 -13.53
N ALA A 125 -5.83 -7.50 -13.43
CA ALA A 125 -6.17 -8.63 -14.29
C ALA A 125 -7.39 -9.43 -13.79
N HIS A 126 -7.86 -9.13 -12.59
CA HIS A 126 -8.99 -9.84 -11.97
C HIS A 126 -10.31 -9.14 -12.27
N PRO A 127 -11.40 -9.91 -12.48
CA PRO A 127 -12.71 -9.29 -12.80
C PRO A 127 -13.21 -8.29 -11.75
N ALA A 128 -12.83 -8.46 -10.48
CA ALA A 128 -13.24 -7.54 -9.42
C ALA A 128 -12.79 -6.10 -9.67
N PHE A 129 -11.72 -5.91 -10.47
CA PHE A 129 -11.21 -4.58 -10.76
C PHE A 129 -12.17 -3.73 -11.59
N SER A 130 -13.17 -4.36 -12.24
CA SER A 130 -14.13 -3.62 -13.05
C SER A 130 -14.88 -2.56 -12.24
N GLU A 131 -15.13 -2.83 -10.95
CA GLU A 131 -15.77 -1.86 -10.08
C GLU A 131 -14.94 -0.59 -9.91
N ILE A 132 -13.62 -0.77 -9.79
CA ILE A 132 -12.70 0.36 -9.68
C ILE A 132 -12.65 1.16 -10.97
N LYS A 133 -12.62 0.48 -12.12
CA LYS A 133 -12.66 1.15 -13.42
C LYS A 133 -13.90 2.01 -13.57
N ASN A 134 -15.05 1.47 -13.18
CA ASN A 134 -16.31 2.18 -13.25
C ASN A 134 -16.32 3.40 -12.32
N HIS A 135 -15.78 3.23 -11.12
CA HIS A 135 -15.71 4.31 -10.15
C HIS A 135 -14.84 5.47 -10.67
N ILE A 136 -13.67 5.15 -11.20
CA ILE A 136 -12.75 6.15 -11.76
C ILE A 136 -13.41 6.87 -12.95
N ARG A 137 -14.04 6.10 -13.82
CA ARG A 137 -14.72 6.66 -14.99
C ARG A 137 -15.84 7.62 -14.59
N ALA A 138 -16.62 7.25 -13.57
CA ALA A 138 -17.69 8.09 -13.06
C ALA A 138 -17.14 9.41 -12.50
N MET A 139 -16.02 9.36 -11.79
CA MET A 139 -15.39 10.55 -11.25
C MET A 139 -14.87 11.47 -12.34
N LYS A 140 -14.30 10.91 -13.41
CA LYS A 140 -13.76 11.70 -14.53
C LYS A 140 -14.85 12.38 -15.35
N SER A 141 -16.05 11.81 -15.39
CA SER A 141 -17.14 12.34 -16.19
C SER A 141 -17.97 13.38 -15.46
N LYS A 142 -17.76 13.60 -14.17
CA LYS A 142 -18.50 14.60 -13.41
C LYS A 142 -18.08 16.00 -13.85
N PRO A 143 -19.07 16.85 -14.18
CA PRO A 143 -18.75 18.25 -14.44
C PRO A 143 -18.27 18.92 -13.15
N ARG A 144 -17.39 19.86 -13.32
CA ARG A 144 -16.86 20.63 -12.18
C ARG A 144 -17.78 21.78 -11.84
#